data_e381f482228a78ad141b1ab6df063857
#
_entry.id   e381f482228a78ad141b1ab6df063857
#
_cell.length_a   1.000
_cell.length_b   1.000
_cell.length_c   1.000
_cell.angle_alpha   90.00
_cell.angle_beta   90.00
_cell.angle_gamma   90.00
#
_symmetry.space_group_name_H-M   'P 1'
#
loop_
_entity.id
_entity.type
_entity.pdbx_description
1 polymer ?
#
loop_
_entity_poly.entity_id
_entity_poly.type
_entity_poly.pdbx_seq_one_letter_code
_entity_poly.pdbx_strand_id
1 'polypeptide(L)'
;MAVKTRHRLSLPRRAVASEPWYRRKELHLVVGILVAFLTVGFASQRATDGARGALDARLLNAGAGADAGLVGVESEQLSAVRAIAFTQGVAQALEANDGPALNTLVAPLHANSTVPMVDMVLPNGRVVLAVRSKGAPAPVRTRAGLLALTQALQRADGSRGGRLSELVVFRSGPTLLTISAVMKGTTPVGAVLAMTPLANVLGRLSQEVGADLTAYDSDGRPVATTAAFAPQPTGSDTARALMGGGATVTRYVFADHREQLGRLIVDHTPNAVLGVSLEDDSNVTGRIVAIYAAIGLLCTVLILATFWARVAIEQRRR
;
A
#
# COMPACT_ATOMS: atom_id res chain seq x y z
N MET A 1 36.10 -96.55 -36.76
CA MET A 1 36.07 -95.30 -37.49
C MET A 1 34.64 -94.76 -37.44
N ALA A 2 34.37 -93.72 -36.65
CA ALA A 2 33.07 -93.12 -36.49
C ALA A 2 33.13 -91.68 -36.97
N VAL A 3 32.42 -91.36 -38.06
CA VAL A 3 32.31 -90.01 -38.65
C VAL A 3 31.19 -89.26 -37.88
N LYS A 4 31.59 -88.19 -37.20
CA LYS A 4 30.74 -87.33 -36.42
C LYS A 4 30.21 -86.15 -37.27
N THR A 5 28.97 -86.24 -37.78
CA THR A 5 28.35 -85.23 -38.58
C THR A 5 27.85 -84.08 -37.65
N ARG A 6 28.42 -82.92 -37.78
CA ARG A 6 27.99 -81.72 -37.08
C ARG A 6 26.84 -81.05 -37.85
N HIS A 7 25.65 -81.15 -37.35
CA HIS A 7 24.51 -80.31 -37.77
C HIS A 7 24.72 -78.87 -37.28
N ARG A 8 24.96 -77.95 -38.18
CA ARG A 8 24.86 -76.48 -37.92
C ARG A 8 23.38 -76.07 -37.89
N LEU A 9 22.89 -75.77 -36.67
CA LEU A 9 21.62 -75.13 -36.51
C LEU A 9 21.76 -73.67 -36.98
N SER A 10 21.22 -73.35 -38.14
CA SER A 10 21.02 -71.97 -38.56
C SER A 10 19.89 -71.37 -37.87
N LEU A 11 20.17 -70.48 -36.84
CA LEU A 11 19.19 -69.63 -36.19
C LEU A 11 18.60 -68.68 -37.26
N PRO A 12 17.25 -68.51 -37.27
CA PRO A 12 16.65 -67.55 -38.19
C PRO A 12 17.05 -66.14 -37.75
N ARG A 13 17.72 -65.43 -38.65
CA ARG A 13 17.89 -63.95 -38.43
C ARG A 13 16.53 -63.34 -38.37
N ARG A 14 16.13 -62.95 -37.17
CA ARG A 14 15.01 -62.03 -36.97
C ARG A 14 15.32 -60.74 -37.74
N ALA A 15 14.61 -60.54 -38.86
CA ALA A 15 14.61 -59.29 -39.54
C ALA A 15 14.07 -58.25 -38.54
N VAL A 16 14.98 -57.41 -38.03
CA VAL A 16 14.58 -56.22 -37.28
C VAL A 16 13.82 -55.37 -38.29
N ALA A 17 12.49 -55.45 -38.20
CA ALA A 17 11.60 -54.58 -38.96
C ALA A 17 12.03 -53.15 -38.69
N SER A 18 12.73 -52.53 -39.64
CA SER A 18 13.07 -51.09 -39.55
C SER A 18 11.76 -50.35 -39.45
N GLU A 19 11.50 -49.78 -38.27
CA GLU A 19 10.34 -48.90 -38.11
C GLU A 19 10.30 -47.89 -39.22
N PRO A 20 9.17 -47.73 -39.88
CA PRO A 20 9.06 -46.84 -41.03
C PRO A 20 9.45 -45.43 -40.61
N TRP A 21 10.38 -44.82 -41.33
CA TRP A 21 11.00 -43.52 -41.09
C TRP A 21 10.01 -42.36 -40.85
N TYR A 22 8.76 -42.46 -41.36
CA TYR A 22 7.70 -41.48 -41.16
C TYR A 22 7.18 -41.46 -39.70
N ARG A 23 7.19 -42.59 -38.96
CA ARG A 23 6.81 -42.61 -37.52
C ARG A 23 7.81 -41.84 -36.69
N ARG A 24 9.07 -41.80 -37.00
CA ARG A 24 10.07 -40.96 -36.31
C ARG A 24 9.80 -39.46 -36.53
N LYS A 25 9.29 -39.09 -37.70
CA LYS A 25 8.98 -37.70 -38.03
C LYS A 25 7.74 -37.20 -37.30
N GLU A 26 6.69 -38.02 -37.18
CA GLU A 26 5.52 -37.73 -36.38
C GLU A 26 5.88 -37.56 -34.91
N LEU A 27 6.76 -38.38 -34.35
CA LEU A 27 7.26 -38.26 -32.98
C LEU A 27 7.98 -36.92 -32.79
N HIS A 28 8.83 -36.48 -33.69
CA HIS A 28 9.53 -35.19 -33.60
C HIS A 28 8.56 -34.01 -33.65
N LEU A 29 7.50 -34.07 -34.43
CA LEU A 29 6.48 -33.06 -34.52
C LEU A 29 5.68 -32.96 -33.21
N VAL A 30 5.26 -34.08 -32.63
CA VAL A 30 4.54 -34.14 -31.33
C VAL A 30 5.44 -33.63 -30.22
N VAL A 31 6.71 -34.05 -30.18
CA VAL A 31 7.66 -33.56 -29.18
C VAL A 31 7.91 -32.06 -29.35
N GLY A 32 8.05 -31.55 -30.57
CA GLY A 32 8.20 -30.13 -30.86
C GLY A 32 7.02 -29.29 -30.38
N ILE A 33 5.79 -29.74 -30.63
CA ILE A 33 4.57 -29.10 -30.15
C ILE A 33 4.51 -29.12 -28.60
N LEU A 34 4.84 -30.25 -27.99
CA LEU A 34 4.82 -30.36 -26.50
C LEU A 34 5.85 -29.42 -25.88
N VAL A 35 7.07 -29.35 -26.39
CA VAL A 35 8.12 -28.44 -25.91
C VAL A 35 7.68 -26.99 -26.09
N ALA A 36 7.04 -26.65 -27.20
CA ALA A 36 6.54 -25.31 -27.43
C ALA A 36 5.42 -24.95 -26.46
N PHE A 37 4.47 -25.84 -26.16
CA PHE A 37 3.46 -25.62 -25.13
C PHE A 37 4.06 -25.42 -23.74
N LEU A 38 5.05 -26.21 -23.37
CA LEU A 38 5.75 -26.09 -22.10
C LEU A 38 6.52 -24.76 -21.99
N THR A 39 7.19 -24.33 -23.07
CA THR A 39 7.89 -23.04 -23.08
C THR A 39 6.94 -21.86 -22.98
N VAL A 40 5.78 -21.90 -23.65
CA VAL A 40 4.72 -20.88 -23.53
C VAL A 40 4.18 -20.82 -22.10
N GLY A 41 3.85 -21.98 -21.52
CA GLY A 41 3.37 -22.06 -20.14
C GLY A 41 4.39 -21.49 -19.14
N PHE A 42 5.65 -21.89 -19.28
CA PHE A 42 6.74 -21.41 -18.42
C PHE A 42 6.99 -19.91 -18.59
N ALA A 43 7.01 -19.39 -19.82
CA ALA A 43 7.19 -17.96 -20.08
C ALA A 43 6.04 -17.12 -19.51
N SER A 44 4.80 -17.59 -19.65
CA SER A 44 3.61 -16.93 -19.08
C SER A 44 3.66 -16.91 -17.55
N GLN A 45 4.00 -18.03 -16.92
CA GLN A 45 4.14 -18.11 -15.47
C GLN A 45 5.24 -17.18 -14.98
N ARG A 46 6.42 -17.18 -15.61
CA ARG A 46 7.53 -16.31 -15.22
C ARG A 46 7.20 -14.83 -15.39
N ALA A 47 6.46 -14.45 -16.43
CA ALA A 47 5.98 -13.09 -16.63
C ALA A 47 4.99 -12.67 -15.52
N THR A 48 4.07 -13.55 -15.16
CA THR A 48 3.11 -13.31 -14.07
C THR A 48 3.81 -13.17 -12.71
N ASP A 49 4.77 -14.05 -12.41
CA ASP A 49 5.55 -13.99 -11.16
C ASP A 49 6.42 -12.72 -11.11
N GLY A 50 7.02 -12.32 -12.24
CA GLY A 50 7.75 -11.07 -12.35
C GLY A 50 6.86 -9.83 -12.12
N ALA A 51 5.66 -9.81 -12.71
CA ALA A 51 4.69 -8.74 -12.53
C ALA A 51 4.22 -8.65 -11.06
N ARG A 52 3.95 -9.79 -10.42
CA ARG A 52 3.60 -9.84 -8.99
C ARG A 52 4.73 -9.33 -8.10
N GLY A 53 5.97 -9.74 -8.37
CA GLY A 53 7.13 -9.25 -7.63
C GLY A 53 7.32 -7.74 -7.77
N ALA A 54 7.10 -7.19 -8.97
CA ALA A 54 7.14 -5.75 -9.22
C ALA A 54 6.01 -5.02 -8.47
N LEU A 55 4.80 -5.58 -8.41
CA LEU A 55 3.68 -5.03 -7.68
C LEU A 55 3.96 -5.02 -6.16
N ASP A 56 4.50 -6.12 -5.62
CA ASP A 56 4.88 -6.19 -4.20
C ASP A 56 5.94 -5.14 -3.83
N ALA A 57 6.94 -4.95 -4.70
CA ALA A 57 7.94 -3.90 -4.50
C ALA A 57 7.32 -2.49 -4.55
N ARG A 58 6.37 -2.25 -5.45
CA ARG A 58 5.63 -0.97 -5.52
C ARG A 58 4.79 -0.74 -4.27
N LEU A 59 4.07 -1.75 -3.77
CA LEU A 59 3.29 -1.67 -2.52
C LEU A 59 4.18 -1.35 -1.32
N LEU A 60 5.34 -2.03 -1.19
CA LEU A 60 6.32 -1.77 -0.13
C LEU A 60 6.85 -0.33 -0.19
N ASN A 61 7.22 0.14 -1.39
CA ASN A 61 7.71 1.49 -1.58
C ASN A 61 6.64 2.55 -1.29
N ALA A 62 5.39 2.31 -1.72
CA ALA A 62 4.27 3.18 -1.44
C ALA A 62 3.96 3.23 0.07
N GLY A 63 4.03 2.09 0.76
CA GLY A 63 3.88 2.02 2.22
C GLY A 63 4.96 2.83 2.95
N ALA A 64 6.23 2.63 2.59
CA ALA A 64 7.33 3.41 3.15
C ALA A 64 7.22 4.91 2.83
N GLY A 65 6.76 5.26 1.64
CA GLY A 65 6.48 6.64 1.23
C GLY A 65 5.35 7.26 2.06
N ALA A 66 4.28 6.53 2.30
CA ALA A 66 3.15 6.98 3.12
C ALA A 66 3.57 7.21 4.59
N ASP A 67 4.39 6.31 5.16
CA ASP A 67 4.93 6.48 6.51
C ASP A 67 5.82 7.72 6.60
N ALA A 68 6.73 7.91 5.65
CA ALA A 68 7.60 9.09 5.59
C ALA A 68 6.79 10.39 5.42
N GLY A 69 5.77 10.36 4.55
CA GLY A 69 4.86 11.48 4.34
C GLY A 69 4.05 11.83 5.58
N LEU A 70 3.61 10.83 6.35
CA LEU A 70 2.90 11.06 7.62
C LEU A 70 3.79 11.78 8.64
N VAL A 71 5.04 11.35 8.78
CA VAL A 71 6.04 12.05 9.62
C VAL A 71 6.23 13.49 9.15
N GLY A 72 6.21 13.73 7.83
CA GLY A 72 6.22 15.08 7.25
C GLY A 72 5.02 15.92 7.71
N VAL A 73 3.81 15.38 7.60
CA VAL A 73 2.56 16.05 8.04
C VAL A 73 2.59 16.36 9.54
N GLU A 74 3.04 15.42 10.38
CA GLU A 74 3.21 15.65 11.82
C GLU A 74 4.19 16.78 12.11
N SER A 75 5.32 16.80 11.41
CA SER A 75 6.35 17.85 11.54
C SER A 75 5.82 19.22 11.12
N GLU A 76 5.06 19.30 10.03
CA GLU A 76 4.40 20.52 9.56
C GLU A 76 3.41 21.04 10.62
N GLN A 77 2.55 20.16 11.15
CA GLN A 77 1.60 20.53 12.19
C GLN A 77 2.30 21.01 13.45
N LEU A 78 3.33 20.27 13.89
CA LEU A 78 4.11 20.64 15.07
C LEU A 78 4.79 22.00 14.91
N SER A 79 5.33 22.28 13.72
CA SER A 79 5.93 23.58 13.41
C SER A 79 4.90 24.70 13.46
N ALA A 80 3.70 24.47 12.93
CA ALA A 80 2.60 25.45 12.96
C ALA A 80 2.13 25.74 14.40
N VAL A 81 1.86 24.71 15.22
CA VAL A 81 1.42 24.92 16.60
C VAL A 81 2.49 25.61 17.45
N ARG A 82 3.77 25.30 17.21
CA ARG A 82 4.88 25.95 17.88
C ARG A 82 5.03 27.43 17.47
N ALA A 83 4.97 27.71 16.18
CA ALA A 83 5.01 29.09 15.69
C ALA A 83 3.94 29.94 16.38
N ILE A 84 2.71 29.40 16.55
CA ILE A 84 1.63 30.09 17.25
C ILE A 84 1.90 30.15 18.75
N ALA A 85 2.26 29.02 19.40
CA ALA A 85 2.43 28.97 20.85
C ALA A 85 3.53 29.87 21.38
N PHE A 86 4.60 30.08 20.60
CA PHE A 86 5.75 30.92 20.96
C PHE A 86 5.66 32.37 20.44
N THR A 87 4.56 32.72 19.75
CA THR A 87 4.37 34.10 19.29
C THR A 87 4.18 35.03 20.48
N GLN A 88 4.93 36.13 20.49
CA GLN A 88 4.85 37.13 21.54
C GLN A 88 3.42 37.68 21.67
N GLY A 89 2.91 37.76 22.88
CA GLY A 89 1.54 38.23 23.16
C GLY A 89 0.48 37.13 23.21
N VAL A 90 0.74 35.95 22.62
CA VAL A 90 -0.25 34.84 22.60
C VAL A 90 -0.55 34.35 24.04
N ALA A 91 0.48 34.13 24.84
CA ALA A 91 0.27 33.67 26.23
C ALA A 91 -0.56 34.65 27.06
N GLN A 92 -0.27 35.97 26.93
CA GLN A 92 -1.01 37.02 27.64
C GLN A 92 -2.46 37.12 27.16
N ALA A 93 -2.70 37.09 25.86
CA ALA A 93 -4.04 37.17 25.29
C ALA A 93 -4.86 35.91 25.63
N LEU A 94 -4.23 34.74 25.68
CA LEU A 94 -4.90 33.49 26.06
C LEU A 94 -5.29 33.49 27.54
N GLU A 95 -4.38 33.91 28.43
CA GLU A 95 -4.65 34.04 29.86
C GLU A 95 -5.77 35.06 30.15
N ALA A 96 -5.75 36.19 29.43
CA ALA A 96 -6.80 37.21 29.49
C ALA A 96 -8.12 36.78 28.85
N ASN A 97 -8.14 35.61 28.17
CA ASN A 97 -9.30 35.12 27.42
C ASN A 97 -9.74 36.13 26.31
N ASP A 98 -8.79 36.86 25.72
CA ASP A 98 -9.02 37.86 24.69
C ASP A 98 -8.99 37.22 23.29
N GLY A 99 -10.15 36.76 22.82
CA GLY A 99 -10.32 36.16 21.50
C GLY A 99 -9.95 37.10 20.35
N PRO A 100 -10.37 38.37 20.33
CA PRO A 100 -9.97 39.35 19.33
C PRO A 100 -8.47 39.55 19.21
N ALA A 101 -7.77 39.74 20.34
CA ALA A 101 -6.30 39.84 20.34
C ALA A 101 -5.63 38.57 19.82
N LEU A 102 -6.09 37.39 20.25
CA LEU A 102 -5.60 36.12 19.74
C LEU A 102 -5.83 35.97 18.23
N ASN A 103 -6.98 36.37 17.73
CA ASN A 103 -7.27 36.27 16.30
C ASN A 103 -6.30 37.14 15.47
N THR A 104 -5.98 38.32 15.92
CA THR A 104 -5.02 39.22 15.27
C THR A 104 -3.62 38.59 15.18
N LEU A 105 -3.20 37.85 16.23
CA LEU A 105 -1.90 37.19 16.27
C LEU A 105 -1.87 35.88 15.49
N VAL A 106 -2.95 35.07 15.58
CA VAL A 106 -2.99 33.68 15.10
C VAL A 106 -3.43 33.56 13.63
N ALA A 107 -4.38 34.39 13.21
CA ALA A 107 -4.93 34.29 11.85
C ALA A 107 -3.89 34.40 10.73
N PRO A 108 -2.92 35.31 10.79
CA PRO A 108 -1.86 35.37 9.76
C PRO A 108 -0.97 34.12 9.76
N LEU A 109 -0.65 33.58 10.92
CA LEU A 109 0.17 32.36 11.05
C LEU A 109 -0.59 31.12 10.51
N HIS A 110 -1.88 31.03 10.85
CA HIS A 110 -2.73 29.96 10.32
C HIS A 110 -2.89 30.06 8.80
N ALA A 111 -3.09 31.26 8.24
CA ALA A 111 -3.22 31.46 6.80
C ALA A 111 -1.99 31.02 6.00
N ASN A 112 -0.81 31.06 6.61
CA ASN A 112 0.45 30.61 6.03
C ASN A 112 0.79 29.15 6.36
N SER A 113 -0.10 28.43 7.07
CA SER A 113 0.10 27.03 7.41
C SER A 113 -0.75 26.11 6.53
N THR A 114 -0.35 24.83 6.45
CA THR A 114 -1.11 23.78 5.79
C THR A 114 -2.19 23.17 6.70
N VAL A 115 -2.27 23.60 7.95
CA VAL A 115 -3.18 23.06 8.97
C VAL A 115 -4.59 23.63 8.75
N PRO A 116 -5.62 22.79 8.52
CA PRO A 116 -6.96 23.28 8.21
C PRO A 116 -7.70 23.83 9.44
N MET A 117 -7.32 23.41 10.65
CA MET A 117 -8.03 23.80 11.87
C MET A 117 -7.05 24.03 13.03
N VAL A 118 -7.17 25.19 13.68
CA VAL A 118 -6.41 25.55 14.88
C VAL A 118 -7.36 26.02 15.97
N ASP A 119 -7.27 25.42 17.15
CA ASP A 119 -7.99 25.86 18.36
C ASP A 119 -6.98 26.34 19.41
N MET A 120 -7.29 27.47 20.03
CA MET A 120 -6.61 27.96 21.22
C MET A 120 -7.49 27.64 22.43
N VAL A 121 -6.96 26.87 23.37
CA VAL A 121 -7.74 26.36 24.50
C VAL A 121 -7.09 26.70 25.83
N LEU A 122 -7.93 26.99 26.85
CA LEU A 122 -7.51 27.10 28.23
C LEU A 122 -7.26 25.72 28.86
N PRO A 123 -6.57 25.63 30.01
CA PRO A 123 -6.31 24.35 30.68
C PRO A 123 -7.58 23.54 31.02
N ASN A 124 -8.71 24.21 31.23
CA ASN A 124 -10.02 23.57 31.46
C ASN A 124 -10.70 23.07 30.17
N GLY A 125 -10.03 23.17 29.03
CA GLY A 125 -10.55 22.73 27.72
C GLY A 125 -11.49 23.73 27.05
N ARG A 126 -11.73 24.93 27.62
CA ARG A 126 -12.52 25.96 26.95
C ARG A 126 -11.78 26.55 25.77
N VAL A 127 -12.40 26.59 24.60
CA VAL A 127 -11.86 27.26 23.40
C VAL A 127 -12.05 28.75 23.53
N VAL A 128 -10.97 29.49 23.37
CA VAL A 128 -10.95 30.96 23.33
C VAL A 128 -11.01 31.45 21.88
N LEU A 129 -10.27 30.78 21.02
CA LEU A 129 -10.25 31.07 19.58
C LEU A 129 -10.30 29.76 18.75
N ALA A 130 -11.06 29.77 17.69
CA ALA A 130 -11.10 28.69 16.72
C ALA A 130 -10.93 29.26 15.31
N VAL A 131 -9.83 28.92 14.65
CA VAL A 131 -9.53 29.33 13.26
C VAL A 131 -9.70 28.13 12.36
N ARG A 132 -10.40 28.33 11.24
CA ARG A 132 -10.74 27.26 10.28
C ARG A 132 -10.44 27.72 8.87
N SER A 133 -9.84 26.84 8.07
CA SER A 133 -9.82 27.00 6.63
C SER A 133 -11.23 26.83 6.05
N LYS A 134 -11.50 27.45 4.91
CA LYS A 134 -12.82 27.39 4.25
C LYS A 134 -13.19 25.92 4.00
N GLY A 135 -14.37 25.52 4.48
CA GLY A 135 -14.90 24.15 4.31
C GLY A 135 -14.42 23.12 5.36
N ALA A 136 -13.55 23.51 6.29
CA ALA A 136 -13.15 22.60 7.37
C ALA A 136 -14.32 22.35 8.33
N PRO A 137 -14.69 21.10 8.65
CA PRO A 137 -15.76 20.79 9.57
C PRO A 137 -15.38 21.21 11.00
N ALA A 138 -16.35 21.71 11.77
CA ALA A 138 -16.13 22.00 13.18
C ALA A 138 -15.97 20.66 13.95
N PRO A 139 -14.86 20.41 14.63
CA PRO A 139 -14.70 19.21 15.43
C PRO A 139 -15.65 19.28 16.63
N VAL A 140 -16.47 18.26 16.77
CA VAL A 140 -17.29 18.10 17.98
C VAL A 140 -16.39 17.47 19.04
N ARG A 141 -16.17 18.19 20.14
CA ARG A 141 -15.29 17.78 21.24
C ARG A 141 -15.70 16.43 21.79
N THR A 142 -14.73 15.56 21.98
CA THR A 142 -14.88 14.28 22.63
C THR A 142 -14.07 14.26 23.95
N ARG A 143 -14.40 13.31 24.81
CA ARG A 143 -13.64 13.05 26.05
C ARG A 143 -12.17 12.72 25.74
N ALA A 144 -11.89 12.07 24.61
CA ALA A 144 -10.54 11.74 24.17
C ALA A 144 -9.68 12.99 23.89
N GLY A 145 -10.24 14.01 23.21
CA GLY A 145 -9.52 15.27 22.98
C GLY A 145 -9.20 16.04 24.26
N LEU A 146 -10.05 15.96 25.28
CA LEU A 146 -9.79 16.55 26.61
C LEU A 146 -8.68 15.78 27.34
N LEU A 147 -8.65 14.46 27.25
CA LEU A 147 -7.57 13.65 27.84
C LEU A 147 -6.22 13.95 27.18
N ALA A 148 -6.17 14.03 25.86
CA ALA A 148 -4.95 14.41 25.12
C ALA A 148 -4.45 15.80 25.54
N LEU A 149 -5.36 16.77 25.67
CA LEU A 149 -5.02 18.11 26.19
C LEU A 149 -4.43 18.04 27.59
N THR A 150 -5.06 17.31 28.52
CA THR A 150 -4.58 17.17 29.90
C THR A 150 -3.17 16.53 29.91
N GLN A 151 -2.95 15.48 29.12
CA GLN A 151 -1.65 14.85 29.03
C GLN A 151 -0.58 15.79 28.45
N ALA A 152 -0.91 16.57 27.40
CA ALA A 152 0.00 17.55 26.83
C ALA A 152 0.39 18.64 27.85
N LEU A 153 -0.57 19.13 28.60
CA LEU A 153 -0.31 20.14 29.66
C LEU A 153 0.52 19.56 30.80
N GLN A 154 0.27 18.31 31.24
CA GLN A 154 1.08 17.62 32.23
C GLN A 154 2.52 17.40 31.78
N ARG A 155 2.73 17.06 30.49
CA ARG A 155 4.07 16.93 29.91
C ARG A 155 4.80 18.26 29.76
N ALA A 156 4.08 19.40 29.79
CA ALA A 156 4.66 20.72 29.66
C ALA A 156 5.50 21.13 30.88
N ASP A 157 5.28 20.52 32.06
CA ASP A 157 6.10 20.73 33.26
C ASP A 157 7.55 20.25 33.12
N GLY A 158 7.89 19.58 32.04
CA GLY A 158 9.26 19.07 31.77
C GLY A 158 9.95 19.80 30.62
N SER A 159 11.25 19.62 30.53
CA SER A 159 12.17 20.21 29.53
C SER A 159 11.83 19.97 28.04
N ARG A 160 10.73 19.29 27.73
CA ARG A 160 10.31 18.90 26.37
C ARG A 160 9.14 19.71 25.77
N GLY A 161 8.68 20.78 26.43
CA GLY A 161 7.73 21.74 25.87
C GLY A 161 6.35 21.17 25.54
N GLY A 162 5.84 20.21 26.32
CA GLY A 162 4.42 19.76 26.32
C GLY A 162 3.78 19.56 24.95
N ARG A 163 4.37 18.70 24.12
CA ARG A 163 3.84 18.36 22.81
C ARG A 163 3.22 16.95 22.80
N LEU A 164 2.19 16.77 22.03
CA LEU A 164 1.56 15.47 21.77
C LEU A 164 1.02 15.46 20.34
N SER A 165 1.27 14.41 19.60
CA SER A 165 0.55 14.09 18.36
C SER A 165 -0.18 12.76 18.56
N GLU A 166 -1.47 12.73 18.20
CA GLU A 166 -2.32 11.54 18.41
C GLU A 166 -3.43 11.49 17.36
N LEU A 167 -3.84 10.29 16.99
CA LEU A 167 -5.01 10.08 16.17
C LEU A 167 -6.25 9.98 17.08
N VAL A 168 -7.11 11.01 17.04
CA VAL A 168 -8.31 11.10 17.86
C VAL A 168 -9.55 10.92 17.00
N VAL A 169 -10.49 10.09 17.45
CA VAL A 169 -11.77 9.91 16.76
C VAL A 169 -12.78 10.92 17.27
N PHE A 170 -13.10 11.92 16.45
CA PHE A 170 -14.20 12.85 16.66
C PHE A 170 -15.50 12.34 16.03
N ARG A 171 -16.61 12.99 16.28
CA ARG A 171 -17.89 12.67 15.60
C ARG A 171 -17.83 12.89 14.10
N SER A 172 -16.95 13.79 13.65
CA SER A 172 -16.68 14.08 12.24
C SER A 172 -15.73 13.07 11.57
N GLY A 173 -15.23 12.08 12.31
CA GLY A 173 -14.28 11.10 11.86
C GLY A 173 -12.92 11.19 12.56
N PRO A 174 -12.00 10.27 12.23
CA PRO A 174 -10.64 10.27 12.78
C PRO A 174 -9.88 11.50 12.29
N THR A 175 -9.12 12.09 13.20
CA THR A 175 -8.41 13.36 12.99
C THR A 175 -7.02 13.26 13.60
N LEU A 176 -6.01 13.66 12.87
CA LEU A 176 -4.66 13.86 13.40
C LEU A 176 -4.66 15.15 14.24
N LEU A 177 -4.43 14.99 15.54
CA LEU A 177 -4.39 16.06 16.52
C LEU A 177 -2.95 16.26 16.96
N THR A 178 -2.45 17.50 16.84
CA THR A 178 -1.16 17.91 17.37
C THR A 178 -1.37 19.04 18.37
N ILE A 179 -0.81 18.90 19.56
CA ILE A 179 -0.96 19.85 20.67
C ILE A 179 0.40 20.42 21.04
N SER A 180 0.44 21.73 21.30
CA SER A 180 1.59 22.39 21.94
C SER A 180 1.10 23.28 23.08
N ALA A 181 1.69 23.15 24.26
CA ALA A 181 1.40 24.01 25.39
C ALA A 181 1.82 25.46 25.11
N VAL A 182 1.01 26.41 25.54
CA VAL A 182 1.32 27.85 25.58
C VAL A 182 1.82 28.18 26.96
N MET A 183 3.07 28.64 27.06
CA MET A 183 3.75 28.88 28.34
C MET A 183 3.85 30.36 28.64
N LYS A 184 3.64 30.72 29.90
CA LYS A 184 3.99 32.03 30.49
C LYS A 184 5.10 31.78 31.52
N GLY A 185 6.35 32.01 31.13
CA GLY A 185 7.49 31.53 31.89
C GLY A 185 7.52 30.00 31.93
N THR A 186 7.41 29.43 33.13
CA THR A 186 7.35 27.98 33.36
C THR A 186 5.92 27.43 33.53
N THR A 187 4.90 28.30 33.53
CA THR A 187 3.51 27.89 33.80
C THR A 187 2.74 27.74 32.48
N PRO A 188 2.09 26.60 32.21
CA PRO A 188 1.20 26.44 31.06
C PRO A 188 -0.11 27.23 31.31
N VAL A 189 -0.41 28.18 30.43
CA VAL A 189 -1.63 29.00 30.44
C VAL A 189 -2.71 28.48 29.51
N GLY A 190 -2.38 27.48 28.70
CA GLY A 190 -3.29 26.82 27.77
C GLY A 190 -2.52 26.04 26.70
N ALA A 191 -3.19 25.77 25.59
CA ALA A 191 -2.57 25.05 24.46
C ALA A 191 -3.09 25.52 23.11
N VAL A 192 -2.29 25.28 22.08
CA VAL A 192 -2.64 25.33 20.65
C VAL A 192 -2.90 23.90 20.20
N LEU A 193 -4.02 23.67 19.55
CA LEU A 193 -4.40 22.41 18.95
C LEU A 193 -4.46 22.58 17.43
N ALA A 194 -3.65 21.84 16.69
CA ALA A 194 -3.78 21.67 15.25
C ALA A 194 -4.54 20.39 14.95
N MET A 195 -5.52 20.45 14.06
CA MET A 195 -6.38 19.32 13.74
C MET A 195 -6.50 19.18 12.22
N THR A 196 -6.17 17.99 11.70
CA THR A 196 -6.35 17.66 10.29
C THR A 196 -7.16 16.36 10.16
N PRO A 197 -8.32 16.37 9.49
CA PRO A 197 -9.06 15.14 9.22
C PRO A 197 -8.16 14.09 8.56
N LEU A 198 -8.21 12.85 9.04
CA LEU A 198 -7.35 11.78 8.52
C LEU A 198 -7.58 11.55 7.02
N ALA A 199 -8.82 11.72 6.55
CA ALA A 199 -9.13 11.62 5.11
C ALA A 199 -8.33 12.63 4.26
N ASN A 200 -8.10 13.85 4.77
CA ASN A 200 -7.28 14.84 4.07
C ASN A 200 -5.81 14.46 4.07
N VAL A 201 -5.32 13.91 5.19
CA VAL A 201 -3.93 13.39 5.29
C VAL A 201 -3.75 12.26 4.29
N LEU A 202 -4.62 11.25 4.31
CA LEU A 202 -4.55 10.13 3.37
C LEU A 202 -4.68 10.59 1.92
N GLY A 203 -5.56 11.55 1.62
CA GLY A 203 -5.73 12.10 0.27
C GLY A 203 -4.45 12.75 -0.27
N ARG A 204 -3.73 13.50 0.57
CA ARG A 204 -2.42 14.07 0.21
C ARG A 204 -1.39 12.96 -0.01
N LEU A 205 -1.25 12.04 0.94
CA LEU A 205 -0.29 10.95 0.86
C LEU A 205 -0.55 10.03 -0.33
N SER A 206 -1.82 9.71 -0.62
CA SER A 206 -2.21 8.92 -1.79
C SER A 206 -1.73 9.54 -3.11
N GLN A 207 -1.85 10.86 -3.25
CA GLN A 207 -1.32 11.58 -4.42
C GLN A 207 0.20 11.52 -4.49
N GLU A 208 0.90 11.62 -3.36
CA GLU A 208 2.36 11.58 -3.29
C GLU A 208 2.93 10.20 -3.63
N VAL A 209 2.28 9.12 -3.15
CA VAL A 209 2.78 7.74 -3.35
C VAL A 209 2.18 7.05 -4.57
N GLY A 210 1.12 7.60 -5.18
CA GLY A 210 0.45 7.03 -6.35
C GLY A 210 -0.25 5.70 -6.05
N ALA A 211 -0.82 5.56 -4.84
CA ALA A 211 -1.53 4.37 -4.37
C ALA A 211 -2.76 4.78 -3.54
N ASP A 212 -3.78 3.94 -3.51
CA ASP A 212 -4.90 4.14 -2.61
C ASP A 212 -4.53 3.79 -1.18
N LEU A 213 -4.96 4.61 -0.24
CA LEU A 213 -4.67 4.45 1.18
C LEU A 213 -5.96 4.26 1.98
N THR A 214 -5.96 3.30 2.88
CA THR A 214 -7.07 3.05 3.80
C THR A 214 -6.55 2.91 5.23
N ALA A 215 -7.13 3.67 6.16
CA ALA A 215 -6.87 3.49 7.58
C ALA A 215 -7.95 2.61 8.21
N TYR A 216 -7.52 1.66 9.04
CA TYR A 216 -8.38 0.76 9.79
C TYR A 216 -8.18 0.96 11.29
N ASP A 217 -9.27 0.86 12.05
CA ASP A 217 -9.22 0.91 13.53
C ASP A 217 -8.67 -0.40 14.14
N SER A 218 -8.65 -0.45 15.47
CA SER A 218 -8.21 -1.64 16.22
C SER A 218 -9.09 -2.88 16.00
N ASP A 219 -10.31 -2.70 15.53
CA ASP A 219 -11.23 -3.78 15.18
C ASP A 219 -11.09 -4.19 13.70
N GLY A 220 -10.20 -3.54 12.96
CA GLY A 220 -9.98 -3.79 11.55
C GLY A 220 -11.07 -3.21 10.64
N ARG A 221 -11.85 -2.26 11.11
CA ARG A 221 -12.87 -1.57 10.31
C ARG A 221 -12.25 -0.37 9.60
N PRO A 222 -12.56 -0.14 8.31
CA PRO A 222 -12.07 1.04 7.62
C PRO A 222 -12.70 2.30 8.24
N VAL A 223 -11.85 3.27 8.60
CA VAL A 223 -12.27 4.55 9.22
C VAL A 223 -12.01 5.74 8.32
N ALA A 224 -11.08 5.62 7.36
CA ALA A 224 -10.85 6.61 6.31
C ALA A 224 -10.22 5.90 5.10
N THR A 225 -10.56 6.33 3.88
CA THR A 225 -10.03 5.75 2.65
C THR A 225 -9.96 6.78 1.53
N THR A 226 -9.00 6.59 0.61
CA THR A 226 -8.93 7.30 -0.68
C THR A 226 -9.41 6.44 -1.84
N ALA A 227 -9.57 5.12 -1.61
CA ALA A 227 -10.03 4.20 -2.63
C ALA A 227 -11.45 4.52 -3.11
N ALA A 228 -11.68 4.39 -4.40
CA ALA A 228 -13.00 4.56 -5.02
C ALA A 228 -13.96 3.39 -4.72
N PHE A 229 -13.43 2.24 -4.30
CA PHE A 229 -14.18 1.05 -3.88
C PHE A 229 -14.36 1.00 -2.36
N ALA A 230 -15.34 0.24 -1.89
CA ALA A 230 -15.54 0.04 -0.45
C ALA A 230 -14.47 -0.91 0.12
N PRO A 231 -13.58 -0.45 1.01
CA PRO A 231 -12.56 -1.31 1.58
C PRO A 231 -13.17 -2.41 2.44
N GLN A 232 -12.61 -3.62 2.33
CA GLN A 232 -13.05 -4.73 3.17
C GLN A 232 -12.39 -4.65 4.55
N PRO A 233 -13.10 -4.98 5.65
CA PRO A 233 -12.51 -5.07 6.98
C PRO A 233 -11.33 -6.06 7.01
N THR A 234 -10.31 -5.76 7.83
CA THR A 234 -9.13 -6.63 7.97
C THR A 234 -9.34 -7.78 8.97
N GLY A 235 -10.36 -7.68 9.81
CA GLY A 235 -10.53 -8.55 10.97
C GLY A 235 -9.73 -8.05 12.20
N SER A 236 -10.35 -8.15 13.37
CA SER A 236 -9.78 -7.62 14.63
C SER A 236 -8.45 -8.27 15.03
N ASP A 237 -8.29 -9.57 14.75
CA ASP A 237 -7.06 -10.28 15.13
C ASP A 237 -5.87 -9.85 14.27
N THR A 238 -6.08 -9.66 12.97
CA THR A 238 -5.05 -9.13 12.06
C THR A 238 -4.68 -7.70 12.44
N ALA A 239 -5.67 -6.83 12.69
CA ALA A 239 -5.42 -5.45 13.10
C ALA A 239 -4.62 -5.39 14.41
N ARG A 240 -5.02 -6.19 15.41
CA ARG A 240 -4.34 -6.26 16.71
C ARG A 240 -2.92 -6.81 16.59
N ALA A 241 -2.71 -7.84 15.77
CA ALA A 241 -1.39 -8.39 15.52
C ALA A 241 -0.46 -7.37 14.86
N LEU A 242 -0.95 -6.64 13.85
CA LEU A 242 -0.19 -5.56 13.19
C LEU A 242 0.18 -4.45 14.16
N MET A 243 -0.78 -3.95 14.95
CA MET A 243 -0.51 -2.91 15.95
C MET A 243 0.46 -3.38 17.04
N GLY A 244 0.44 -4.67 17.40
CA GLY A 244 1.38 -5.29 18.33
C GLY A 244 2.79 -5.54 17.79
N GLY A 245 3.09 -5.15 16.56
CA GLY A 245 4.42 -5.33 15.97
C GLY A 245 4.54 -6.51 15.01
N GLY A 246 3.42 -7.10 14.60
CA GLY A 246 3.37 -8.14 13.59
C GLY A 246 3.92 -7.69 12.24
N ALA A 247 4.33 -8.66 11.42
CA ALA A 247 4.79 -8.41 10.06
C ALA A 247 3.65 -7.87 9.17
N THR A 248 4.01 -7.12 8.15
CA THR A 248 3.07 -6.65 7.13
C THR A 248 2.34 -7.82 6.47
N VAL A 249 1.06 -7.65 6.17
CA VAL A 249 0.21 -8.66 5.55
C VAL A 249 -0.23 -8.17 4.19
N THR A 250 -0.10 -9.00 3.17
CA THR A 250 -0.62 -8.72 1.83
C THR A 250 -1.88 -9.52 1.58
N ARG A 251 -2.94 -8.89 1.05
CA ARG A 251 -4.22 -9.53 0.71
C ARG A 251 -4.81 -8.97 -0.57
N TYR A 252 -5.81 -9.64 -1.12
CA TYR A 252 -6.68 -9.09 -2.16
C TYR A 252 -7.89 -8.43 -1.50
N VAL A 253 -8.19 -7.17 -1.86
CA VAL A 253 -9.32 -6.41 -1.31
C VAL A 253 -10.47 -6.27 -2.29
N PHE A 254 -10.20 -6.37 -3.58
CA PHE A 254 -11.17 -6.39 -4.67
C PHE A 254 -10.62 -7.30 -5.77
N ALA A 255 -11.43 -7.64 -6.80
CA ALA A 255 -11.06 -8.64 -7.81
C ALA A 255 -9.69 -8.42 -8.46
N ASP A 256 -9.25 -7.17 -8.55
CA ASP A 256 -8.04 -6.71 -9.23
C ASP A 256 -7.17 -5.78 -8.37
N HIS A 257 -7.45 -5.64 -7.07
CA HIS A 257 -6.66 -4.79 -6.18
C HIS A 257 -5.97 -5.62 -5.11
N ARG A 258 -4.69 -5.36 -4.96
CA ARG A 258 -3.85 -5.96 -3.95
C ARG A 258 -3.49 -4.92 -2.90
N GLU A 259 -3.69 -5.25 -1.63
CA GLU A 259 -3.45 -4.38 -0.49
C GLU A 259 -2.37 -4.94 0.41
N GLN A 260 -1.46 -4.08 0.82
CA GLN A 260 -0.49 -4.35 1.87
C GLN A 260 -0.91 -3.60 3.14
N LEU A 261 -1.05 -4.34 4.22
CA LEU A 261 -1.39 -3.82 5.54
C LEU A 261 -0.12 -3.62 6.37
N GLY A 262 0.03 -2.45 6.95
CA GLY A 262 1.09 -2.07 7.86
C GLY A 262 0.56 -1.31 9.06
N ARG A 263 1.44 -0.79 9.90
CA ARG A 263 1.08 0.05 11.06
C ARG A 263 1.01 1.51 10.63
N LEU A 264 0.01 2.22 11.10
CA LEU A 264 -0.02 3.68 11.08
C LEU A 264 0.54 4.17 12.43
N ILE A 265 1.70 4.79 12.41
CA ILE A 265 2.43 5.21 13.61
C ILE A 265 2.34 6.73 13.70
N VAL A 266 1.80 7.25 14.82
CA VAL A 266 1.74 8.67 15.14
C VAL A 266 2.47 8.89 16.46
N ASP A 267 3.42 9.83 16.51
CA ASP A 267 4.28 10.12 17.67
C ASP A 267 4.89 8.85 18.30
N HIS A 268 5.46 7.98 17.43
CA HIS A 268 6.07 6.69 17.79
C HIS A 268 5.11 5.64 18.39
N THR A 269 3.80 5.89 18.36
CA THR A 269 2.78 4.98 18.86
C THR A 269 1.93 4.42 17.71
N PRO A 270 1.72 3.09 17.63
CA PRO A 270 0.82 2.53 16.64
C PRO A 270 -0.63 2.88 17.02
N ASN A 271 -1.29 3.67 16.19
CA ASN A 271 -2.65 4.18 16.44
C ASN A 271 -3.72 3.53 15.56
N ALA A 272 -3.32 2.98 14.43
CA ALA A 272 -4.21 2.37 13.45
C ALA A 272 -3.44 1.40 12.54
N VAL A 273 -4.13 0.72 11.64
CA VAL A 273 -3.54 -0.04 10.55
C VAL A 273 -3.68 0.76 9.26
N LEU A 274 -2.61 0.87 8.50
CA LEU A 274 -2.59 1.48 7.17
C LEU A 274 -2.62 0.39 6.11
N GLY A 275 -3.59 0.42 5.24
CA GLY A 275 -3.65 -0.37 4.01
C GLY A 275 -3.21 0.48 2.83
N VAL A 276 -2.30 -0.05 2.04
CA VAL A 276 -1.84 0.53 0.77
C VAL A 276 -2.30 -0.39 -0.34
N SER A 277 -3.13 0.09 -1.25
CA SER A 277 -3.69 -0.74 -2.32
C SER A 277 -3.31 -0.22 -3.71
N LEU A 278 -3.02 -1.17 -4.60
CA LEU A 278 -2.74 -0.95 -6.02
C LEU A 278 -3.51 -1.95 -6.86
N GLU A 279 -3.84 -1.56 -8.09
CA GLU A 279 -4.42 -2.45 -9.09
C GLU A 279 -3.42 -3.55 -9.48
N ASP A 280 -3.88 -4.81 -9.51
CA ASP A 280 -3.09 -5.98 -9.87
C ASP A 280 -3.26 -6.35 -11.34
N ASP A 281 -2.43 -5.78 -12.19
CA ASP A 281 -2.38 -6.07 -13.63
C ASP A 281 -1.64 -7.38 -13.97
N SER A 282 -1.19 -8.15 -12.99
CA SER A 282 -0.38 -9.36 -13.23
C SER A 282 -1.12 -10.40 -14.06
N ASN A 283 -2.43 -10.55 -13.85
CA ASN A 283 -3.26 -11.48 -14.63
C ASN A 283 -3.43 -11.03 -16.09
N VAL A 284 -3.54 -9.71 -16.33
CA VAL A 284 -3.61 -9.14 -17.69
C VAL A 284 -2.30 -9.36 -18.40
N THR A 285 -1.17 -9.08 -17.74
CA THR A 285 0.19 -9.32 -18.27
C THR A 285 0.40 -10.79 -18.63
N GLY A 286 0.00 -11.72 -17.75
CA GLY A 286 0.09 -13.16 -18.01
C GLY A 286 -0.75 -13.60 -19.21
N ARG A 287 -1.97 -13.06 -19.37
CA ARG A 287 -2.84 -13.34 -20.52
C ARG A 287 -2.25 -12.82 -21.83
N ILE A 288 -1.72 -11.60 -21.83
CA ILE A 288 -1.08 -10.99 -23.00
C ILE A 288 0.11 -11.85 -23.47
N VAL A 289 1.00 -12.22 -22.54
CA VAL A 289 2.14 -13.07 -22.84
C VAL A 289 1.69 -14.43 -23.38
N ALA A 290 0.67 -15.06 -22.80
CA ALA A 290 0.11 -16.31 -23.26
C ALA A 290 -0.46 -16.21 -24.69
N ILE A 291 -1.16 -15.13 -25.03
CA ILE A 291 -1.71 -14.88 -26.37
C ILE A 291 -0.58 -14.74 -27.39
N TYR A 292 0.44 -13.91 -27.13
CA TYR A 292 1.56 -13.74 -28.04
C TYR A 292 2.36 -15.03 -28.23
N ALA A 293 2.56 -15.78 -27.17
CA ALA A 293 3.24 -17.06 -27.25
C ALA A 293 2.41 -18.11 -28.02
N ALA A 294 1.09 -18.13 -27.86
CA ALA A 294 0.20 -18.99 -28.63
C ALA A 294 0.21 -18.64 -30.15
N ILE A 295 0.22 -17.34 -30.47
CA ILE A 295 0.34 -16.88 -31.87
C ILE A 295 1.68 -17.31 -32.45
N GLY A 296 2.78 -17.11 -31.72
CA GLY A 296 4.11 -17.55 -32.15
C GLY A 296 4.17 -19.07 -32.39
N LEU A 297 3.56 -19.87 -31.54
CA LEU A 297 3.43 -21.31 -31.69
C LEU A 297 2.67 -21.67 -32.97
N LEU A 298 1.50 -21.04 -33.18
CA LEU A 298 0.66 -21.28 -34.34
C LEU A 298 1.42 -20.97 -35.63
N CYS A 299 2.13 -19.84 -35.67
CA CYS A 299 3.00 -19.50 -36.83
C CYS A 299 4.08 -20.53 -37.06
N THR A 300 4.74 -21.03 -36.01
CA THR A 300 5.77 -22.06 -36.12
C THR A 300 5.21 -23.38 -36.67
N VAL A 301 4.04 -23.80 -36.18
CA VAL A 301 3.36 -25.01 -36.69
C VAL A 301 2.97 -24.87 -38.15
N LEU A 302 2.46 -23.71 -38.56
CA LEU A 302 2.11 -23.44 -39.96
C LEU A 302 3.35 -23.48 -40.90
N ILE A 303 4.47 -22.89 -40.47
CA ILE A 303 5.73 -22.92 -41.22
C ILE A 303 6.21 -24.35 -41.36
N LEU A 304 6.20 -25.13 -40.28
CA LEU A 304 6.58 -26.54 -40.33
C LEU A 304 5.64 -27.36 -41.23
N ALA A 305 4.34 -27.17 -41.15
CA ALA A 305 3.36 -27.86 -42.00
C ALA A 305 3.55 -27.53 -43.48
N THR A 306 3.78 -26.27 -43.84
CA THR A 306 4.05 -25.86 -45.22
C THR A 306 5.36 -26.42 -45.75
N PHE A 307 6.40 -26.45 -44.91
CA PHE A 307 7.69 -27.08 -45.27
C PHE A 307 7.50 -28.59 -45.56
N TRP A 308 6.78 -29.31 -44.68
CA TRP A 308 6.51 -30.73 -44.86
C TRP A 308 5.63 -31.02 -46.09
N ALA A 309 4.63 -30.18 -46.36
CA ALA A 309 3.79 -30.30 -47.54
C ALA A 309 4.65 -30.19 -48.84
N ARG A 310 5.57 -29.22 -48.89
CA ARG A 310 6.52 -29.08 -50.02
C ARG A 310 7.40 -30.29 -50.18
N VAL A 311 8.01 -30.80 -49.11
CA VAL A 311 8.87 -32.00 -49.17
C VAL A 311 8.09 -33.22 -49.64
N ALA A 312 6.82 -33.38 -49.17
CA ALA A 312 5.95 -34.50 -49.59
C ALA A 312 5.60 -34.42 -51.11
N ILE A 313 5.33 -33.22 -51.64
CA ILE A 313 5.04 -33.00 -53.09
C ILE A 313 6.27 -33.32 -53.93
N GLU A 314 7.45 -32.88 -53.47
CA GLU A 314 8.72 -33.14 -54.21
C GLU A 314 9.10 -34.61 -54.26
N GLN A 315 8.81 -35.35 -53.17
CA GLN A 315 8.99 -36.82 -53.13
C GLN A 315 8.01 -37.60 -54.00
N ARG A 316 6.81 -37.09 -54.27
CA ARG A 316 5.84 -37.71 -55.18
C ARG A 316 6.17 -37.46 -56.68
N ARG A 317 7.00 -36.44 -56.97
CA ARG A 317 7.43 -36.10 -58.33
C ARG A 317 8.68 -36.84 -58.74
N ARG A 318 9.39 -37.50 -57.85
CA ARG A 318 10.49 -38.43 -58.09
C ARG A 318 10.00 -39.86 -58.10
#